data_d2e99142d94d295a10d5e620828321c6
#
_entry.id   d2e99142d94d295a10d5e620828321c6
#
_cell.length_a   1.000
_cell.length_b   1.000
_cell.length_c   1.000
_cell.angle_alpha   90.00
_cell.angle_beta   90.00
_cell.angle_gamma   90.00
#
_symmetry.space_group_name_H-M   'P 1'
#
loop_
_entity.id
_entity.type
_entity.pdbx_description
1 polymer ?
#
loop_
_entity_poly.entity_id
_entity_poly.type
_entity_poly.pdbx_seq_one_letter_code
_entity_poly.pdbx_strand_id
1 'polypeptide(L)'
;AESLTGGLVAAAVTAAPGASAAFRGSVTAYATELKARLLGVDEALLRARGAVDPEVAHQMAQGVRRELGAEWGVATTGVAGPEPQDGRPVGTVYIAVAGPGGGKSAALRLNGDRTDIRMESVRRVLGLLIGELGGHGRAQDTEQNGET
;
A
#
# COMPACT_ATOMS: atom_id res chain seq x y z
N ALA A 1 -5.21 0.57 1.04
CA ALA A 1 -5.71 -0.64 0.37
C ALA A 1 -4.91 -1.85 0.83
N GLU A 2 -5.59 -2.91 1.18
CA GLU A 2 -4.94 -4.09 1.73
C GLU A 2 -5.37 -5.37 1.00
N SER A 3 -4.43 -6.26 0.79
CA SER A 3 -4.69 -7.64 0.38
C SER A 3 -4.24 -8.59 1.49
N LEU A 4 -3.01 -9.11 1.44
CA LEU A 4 -2.53 -10.10 2.42
C LEU A 4 -2.56 -9.61 3.88
N THR A 5 -2.52 -8.34 4.13
CA THR A 5 -2.54 -7.77 5.50
C THR A 5 -3.93 -7.69 6.12
N GLY A 6 -4.99 -7.79 5.30
CA GLY A 6 -6.37 -8.08 5.72
C GLY A 6 -6.95 -7.13 6.77
N GLY A 7 -6.57 -5.86 6.77
CA GLY A 7 -7.00 -4.84 7.74
C GLY A 7 -5.97 -4.50 8.81
N LEU A 8 -4.83 -5.19 8.85
CA LEU A 8 -3.79 -4.93 9.86
C LEU A 8 -3.12 -3.56 9.68
N VAL A 9 -3.00 -3.03 8.45
CA VAL A 9 -2.47 -1.68 8.23
C VAL A 9 -3.41 -0.65 8.82
N ALA A 10 -4.70 -0.74 8.55
CA ALA A 10 -5.72 0.12 9.14
C ALA A 10 -5.74 0.02 10.67
N ALA A 11 -5.65 -1.20 11.21
CA ALA A 11 -5.59 -1.42 12.64
C ALA A 11 -4.36 -0.76 13.28
N ALA A 12 -3.18 -0.87 12.64
CA ALA A 12 -1.96 -0.24 13.11
C ALA A 12 -2.06 1.30 13.13
N VAL A 13 -2.61 1.90 12.08
CA VAL A 13 -2.81 3.36 12.01
C VAL A 13 -3.80 3.84 13.06
N THR A 14 -4.91 3.15 13.20
CA THR A 14 -5.97 3.53 14.14
C THR A 14 -5.64 3.22 15.60
N ALA A 15 -4.59 2.45 15.88
CA ALA A 15 -4.09 2.25 17.24
C ALA A 15 -3.49 3.53 17.85
N ALA A 16 -3.08 4.50 17.03
CA ALA A 16 -2.54 5.77 17.51
C ALA A 16 -3.66 6.69 18.02
N PRO A 17 -3.54 7.27 19.22
CA PRO A 17 -4.47 8.31 19.66
C PRO A 17 -4.48 9.49 18.67
N GLY A 18 -5.67 10.01 18.36
CA GLY A 18 -5.82 11.10 17.40
C GLY A 18 -5.82 10.67 15.92
N ALA A 19 -5.82 9.38 15.62
CA ALA A 19 -5.84 8.88 14.24
C ALA A 19 -7.01 9.45 13.40
N SER A 20 -8.15 9.74 14.03
CA SER A 20 -9.34 10.31 13.36
C SER A 20 -9.08 11.67 12.68
N ALA A 21 -8.04 12.39 13.08
CA ALA A 21 -7.67 13.66 12.44
C ALA A 21 -7.02 13.47 11.05
N ALA A 22 -6.44 12.30 10.78
CA ALA A 22 -5.69 12.04 9.56
C ALA A 22 -6.19 10.81 8.77
N PHE A 23 -6.66 9.76 9.44
CA PHE A 23 -7.08 8.53 8.80
C PHE A 23 -8.49 8.63 8.24
N ARG A 24 -8.63 8.46 6.93
CA ARG A 24 -9.92 8.53 6.22
C ARG A 24 -10.65 7.20 6.18
N GLY A 25 -9.93 6.11 6.04
CA GLY A 25 -10.51 4.78 5.91
C GLY A 25 -9.58 3.80 5.23
N SER A 26 -10.07 2.60 5.00
CA SER A 26 -9.35 1.54 4.31
C SER A 26 -10.28 0.64 3.50
N VAL A 27 -9.70 -0.04 2.52
CA VAL A 27 -10.36 -1.06 1.70
C VAL A 27 -9.52 -2.32 1.72
N THR A 28 -10.09 -3.41 2.21
CA THR A 28 -9.50 -4.74 2.05
C THR A 28 -10.07 -5.38 0.80
N ALA A 29 -9.33 -5.30 -0.31
CA ALA A 29 -9.65 -5.91 -1.59
C ALA A 29 -8.92 -7.24 -1.73
N TYR A 30 -9.41 -8.27 -1.03
CA TYR A 30 -8.72 -9.56 -0.90
C TYR A 30 -8.83 -10.40 -2.17
N ALA A 31 -10.03 -10.57 -2.70
CA ALA A 31 -10.25 -11.22 -3.98
C ALA A 31 -9.69 -10.37 -5.12
N THR A 32 -9.13 -11.03 -6.14
CA THR A 32 -8.45 -10.33 -7.24
C THR A 32 -9.35 -9.35 -7.98
N GLU A 33 -10.59 -9.73 -8.29
CA GLU A 33 -11.57 -8.90 -8.99
C GLU A 33 -11.97 -7.66 -8.20
N LEU A 34 -11.90 -7.68 -6.87
CA LEU A 34 -12.20 -6.52 -6.03
C LEU A 34 -11.16 -5.41 -6.15
N LYS A 35 -9.93 -5.74 -6.53
CA LYS A 35 -8.91 -4.74 -6.80
C LYS A 35 -9.29 -3.85 -7.99
N ALA A 36 -9.88 -4.43 -9.03
CA ALA A 36 -10.44 -3.67 -10.15
C ALA A 36 -11.71 -2.94 -9.75
N ARG A 37 -12.65 -3.67 -9.17
CA ARG A 37 -14.00 -3.17 -8.89
C ARG A 37 -14.02 -2.03 -7.87
N LEU A 38 -13.24 -2.13 -6.79
CA LEU A 38 -13.25 -1.16 -5.69
C LEU A 38 -12.15 -0.10 -5.81
N LEU A 39 -11.03 -0.43 -6.44
CA LEU A 39 -9.85 0.44 -6.48
C LEU A 39 -9.46 0.89 -7.88
N GLY A 40 -10.16 0.40 -8.90
CA GLY A 40 -9.91 0.77 -10.29
C GLY A 40 -8.59 0.23 -10.85
N VAL A 41 -8.07 -0.87 -10.29
CA VAL A 41 -6.91 -1.56 -10.88
C VAL A 41 -7.29 -2.11 -12.25
N ASP A 42 -6.41 -1.96 -13.22
CA ASP A 42 -6.62 -2.42 -14.60
C ASP A 42 -6.87 -3.95 -14.63
N GLU A 43 -8.04 -4.33 -15.14
CA GLU A 43 -8.41 -5.74 -15.28
C GLU A 43 -7.47 -6.50 -16.23
N ALA A 44 -6.98 -5.86 -17.30
CA ALA A 44 -6.04 -6.48 -18.21
C ALA A 44 -4.71 -6.78 -17.52
N LEU A 45 -4.25 -5.88 -16.65
CA LEU A 45 -3.06 -6.09 -15.82
C LEU A 45 -3.27 -7.29 -14.88
N LEU A 46 -4.41 -7.34 -14.18
CA LEU A 46 -4.73 -8.46 -13.28
C LEU A 46 -4.79 -9.80 -14.02
N ARG A 47 -5.38 -9.84 -15.21
CA ARG A 47 -5.42 -11.06 -16.04
C ARG A 47 -4.03 -11.48 -16.51
N ALA A 48 -3.17 -10.53 -16.89
CA ALA A 48 -1.85 -10.80 -17.44
C ALA A 48 -0.81 -11.18 -16.39
N ARG A 49 -0.86 -10.55 -15.20
CA ARG A 49 0.21 -10.65 -14.19
C ARG A 49 -0.25 -11.18 -12.83
N GLY A 50 -1.55 -11.34 -12.63
CA GLY A 50 -2.12 -11.70 -11.33
C GLY A 50 -2.12 -10.53 -10.35
N ALA A 51 -2.52 -10.80 -9.11
CA ALA A 51 -2.65 -9.80 -8.07
C ALA A 51 -1.31 -9.44 -7.40
N VAL A 52 -0.30 -10.30 -7.47
CA VAL A 52 0.99 -10.13 -6.80
C VAL A 52 2.00 -9.52 -7.78
N ASP A 53 1.90 -8.20 -7.95
CA ASP A 53 2.65 -7.44 -8.95
C ASP A 53 2.89 -6.00 -8.46
N PRO A 54 4.04 -5.38 -8.74
CA PRO A 54 4.35 -4.02 -8.28
C PRO A 54 3.41 -2.96 -8.87
N GLU A 55 2.99 -3.10 -10.12
CA GLU A 55 2.05 -2.16 -10.73
C GLU A 55 0.65 -2.29 -10.13
N VAL A 56 0.24 -3.50 -9.77
CA VAL A 56 -1.02 -3.72 -9.05
C VAL A 56 -0.98 -3.00 -7.69
N ALA A 57 0.11 -3.11 -6.93
CA ALA A 57 0.27 -2.39 -5.66
C ALA A 57 0.18 -0.87 -5.87
N HIS A 58 0.85 -0.35 -6.91
CA HIS A 58 0.82 1.07 -7.25
C HIS A 58 -0.60 1.55 -7.57
N GLN A 59 -1.31 0.83 -8.43
CA GLN A 59 -2.69 1.17 -8.79
C GLN A 59 -3.67 1.04 -7.61
N MET A 60 -3.45 0.07 -6.71
CA MET A 60 -4.21 -0.04 -5.47
C MET A 60 -4.03 1.19 -4.57
N ALA A 61 -2.79 1.67 -4.41
CA ALA A 61 -2.50 2.87 -3.61
C ALA A 61 -3.14 4.13 -4.21
N GLN A 62 -3.05 4.31 -5.52
CA GLN A 62 -3.72 5.41 -6.22
C GLN A 62 -5.23 5.30 -6.13
N GLY A 63 -5.78 4.10 -6.29
CA GLY A 63 -7.20 3.83 -6.24
C GLY A 63 -7.80 4.16 -4.88
N VAL A 64 -7.22 3.69 -3.78
CA VAL A 64 -7.76 3.96 -2.44
C VAL A 64 -7.66 5.45 -2.09
N ARG A 65 -6.60 6.12 -2.51
CA ARG A 65 -6.44 7.56 -2.37
C ARG A 65 -7.61 8.32 -3.02
N ARG A 66 -7.92 7.96 -4.25
CA ARG A 66 -9.02 8.55 -5.02
C ARG A 66 -10.39 8.24 -4.42
N GLU A 67 -10.66 6.97 -4.17
CA GLU A 67 -11.97 6.51 -3.69
C GLU A 67 -12.34 7.06 -2.31
N LEU A 68 -11.36 7.22 -1.42
CA LEU A 68 -11.59 7.74 -0.08
C LEU A 68 -11.29 9.24 0.07
N GLY A 69 -10.90 9.92 -1.01
CA GLY A 69 -10.61 11.35 -1.01
C GLY A 69 -9.47 11.71 -0.05
N ALA A 70 -8.42 10.90 -0.02
CA ALA A 70 -7.25 11.11 0.82
C ALA A 70 -6.10 11.74 0.03
N GLU A 71 -5.23 12.49 0.70
CA GLU A 71 -4.00 13.01 0.09
C GLU A 71 -2.98 11.91 -0.17
N TRP A 72 -2.92 10.93 0.72
CA TRP A 72 -2.00 9.80 0.66
C TRP A 72 -2.76 8.48 0.66
N GLY A 73 -2.29 7.54 -0.11
CA GLY A 73 -2.78 6.18 -0.13
C GLY A 73 -1.62 5.19 -0.01
N VAL A 74 -1.83 4.12 0.71
CA VAL A 74 -0.88 3.00 0.79
C VAL A 74 -1.52 1.72 0.32
N ALA A 75 -0.72 0.79 -0.16
CA ALA A 75 -1.21 -0.52 -0.58
C ALA A 75 -0.25 -1.65 -0.26
N THR A 76 -0.82 -2.81 0.00
CA THR A 76 -0.11 -4.07 0.15
C THR A 76 -0.74 -5.14 -0.73
N THR A 77 0.08 -5.89 -1.46
CA THR A 77 -0.30 -7.12 -2.15
C THR A 77 0.82 -8.13 -2.05
N GLY A 78 0.53 -9.41 -1.93
CA GLY A 78 1.59 -10.40 -1.78
C GLY A 78 1.10 -11.77 -1.35
N VAL A 79 2.06 -12.68 -1.16
CA VAL A 79 1.86 -14.08 -0.80
C VAL A 79 2.30 -14.32 0.64
N ALA A 80 1.33 -14.45 1.54
CA ALA A 80 1.60 -14.75 2.95
C ALA A 80 1.86 -16.23 3.22
N GLY A 81 1.46 -17.10 2.29
CA GLY A 81 1.61 -18.54 2.44
C GLY A 81 0.43 -19.23 3.15
N PRO A 82 0.51 -20.55 3.39
CA PRO A 82 1.69 -21.42 3.16
C PRO A 82 1.97 -21.77 1.69
N GLU A 83 1.00 -21.59 0.79
CA GLU A 83 1.15 -21.96 -0.62
C GLU A 83 1.55 -20.75 -1.48
N PRO A 84 2.30 -20.97 -2.58
CA PRO A 84 2.54 -19.95 -3.60
C PRO A 84 1.21 -19.47 -4.23
N GLN A 85 1.24 -18.28 -4.83
CA GLN A 85 0.09 -17.71 -5.53
C GLN A 85 0.56 -16.97 -6.80
N ASP A 86 -0.21 -17.06 -7.89
CA ASP A 86 0.05 -16.37 -9.16
C ASP A 86 1.49 -16.58 -9.67
N GLY A 87 2.05 -17.78 -9.46
CA GLY A 87 3.44 -18.10 -9.83
C GLY A 87 4.49 -17.41 -8.97
N ARG A 88 4.12 -16.79 -7.86
CA ARG A 88 5.03 -16.11 -6.92
C ARG A 88 5.24 -16.95 -5.67
N PRO A 89 6.49 -17.09 -5.19
CA PRO A 89 6.77 -17.81 -3.96
C PRO A 89 6.24 -17.08 -2.72
N VAL A 90 6.01 -17.83 -1.64
CA VAL A 90 5.68 -17.28 -0.32
C VAL A 90 6.71 -16.24 0.11
N GLY A 91 6.26 -15.13 0.68
CA GLY A 91 7.10 -14.00 1.08
C GLY A 91 7.34 -12.96 -0.01
N THR A 92 6.82 -13.18 -1.23
CA THR A 92 6.79 -12.15 -2.26
C THR A 92 5.72 -11.13 -1.90
N VAL A 93 6.13 -9.90 -1.63
CA VAL A 93 5.22 -8.79 -1.26
C VAL A 93 5.61 -7.54 -2.03
N TYR A 94 4.62 -6.83 -2.51
CA TYR A 94 4.77 -5.50 -3.07
C TYR A 94 4.00 -4.50 -2.22
N ILE A 95 4.65 -3.41 -1.88
CA ILE A 95 4.05 -2.30 -1.14
C ILE A 95 4.13 -1.02 -1.98
N ALA A 96 3.17 -0.14 -1.82
CA ALA A 96 3.15 1.12 -2.54
C ALA A 96 2.60 2.26 -1.68
N VAL A 97 3.06 3.46 -1.99
CA VAL A 97 2.55 4.73 -1.48
C VAL A 97 2.24 5.64 -2.66
N ALA A 98 1.11 6.29 -2.66
CA ALA A 98 0.74 7.33 -3.62
C ALA A 98 0.42 8.62 -2.88
N GLY A 99 0.93 9.74 -3.38
CA GLY A 99 0.74 11.06 -2.78
C GLY A 99 0.66 12.16 -3.84
N PRO A 100 0.60 13.44 -3.43
CA PRO A 100 0.46 14.57 -4.35
C PRO A 100 1.59 14.69 -5.38
N GLY A 101 2.80 14.30 -5.01
CA GLY A 101 3.99 14.35 -5.87
C GLY A 101 4.24 13.08 -6.69
N GLY A 102 3.32 12.13 -6.68
CA GLY A 102 3.46 10.85 -7.37
C GLY A 102 3.39 9.64 -6.44
N GLY A 103 4.03 8.55 -6.84
CA GLY A 103 4.00 7.31 -6.08
C GLY A 103 5.35 6.61 -6.03
N LYS A 104 5.48 5.73 -5.05
CA LYS A 104 6.64 4.87 -4.85
C LYS A 104 6.20 3.47 -4.50
N SER A 105 6.84 2.48 -5.06
CA SER A 105 6.62 1.08 -4.71
C SER A 105 7.93 0.40 -4.34
N ALA A 106 7.83 -0.67 -3.57
CA ALA A 106 8.96 -1.50 -3.21
C ALA A 106 8.59 -2.99 -3.31
N ALA A 107 9.54 -3.77 -3.80
CA ALA A 107 9.48 -5.22 -3.82
C ALA A 107 10.17 -5.77 -2.57
N LEU A 108 9.49 -6.63 -1.86
CA LEU A 108 9.98 -7.27 -0.65
C LEU A 108 10.11 -8.78 -0.85
N ARG A 109 11.11 -9.37 -0.19
CA ARG A 109 11.28 -10.81 -0.03
C ARG A 109 11.32 -11.09 1.46
N LEU A 110 10.19 -11.52 1.99
CA LEU A 110 10.02 -11.70 3.43
C LEU A 110 10.13 -13.17 3.80
N ASN A 111 10.68 -13.42 4.98
CA ASN A 111 10.84 -14.75 5.54
C ASN A 111 9.94 -14.91 6.78
N GLY A 112 9.74 -16.15 7.20
CA GLY A 112 8.93 -16.49 8.34
C GLY A 112 7.61 -17.16 7.94
N ASP A 113 6.75 -17.33 8.93
CA ASP A 113 5.42 -17.89 8.71
C ASP A 113 4.44 -16.83 8.17
N ARG A 114 3.19 -17.25 7.96
CA ARG A 114 2.12 -16.37 7.47
C ARG A 114 1.92 -15.12 8.33
N THR A 115 2.01 -15.26 9.64
CA THR A 115 1.85 -14.14 10.58
C THR A 115 3.02 -13.19 10.46
N ASP A 116 4.26 -13.70 10.43
CA ASP A 116 5.47 -12.90 10.28
C ASP A 116 5.45 -12.06 8.99
N ILE A 117 5.10 -12.68 7.87
CA ILE A 117 5.04 -12.01 6.57
C ILE A 117 3.98 -10.90 6.58
N ARG A 118 2.80 -11.14 7.13
CA ARG A 118 1.75 -10.13 7.23
C ARG A 118 2.17 -8.95 8.13
N MET A 119 2.71 -9.23 9.30
CA MET A 119 3.14 -8.19 10.24
C MET A 119 4.33 -7.36 9.71
N GLU A 120 5.29 -8.00 9.06
CA GLU A 120 6.41 -7.29 8.45
C GLU A 120 5.95 -6.43 7.27
N SER A 121 4.97 -6.90 6.48
CA SER A 121 4.36 -6.10 5.41
C SER A 121 3.75 -4.80 5.93
N VAL A 122 3.04 -4.86 7.07
CA VAL A 122 2.49 -3.67 7.75
C VAL A 122 3.59 -2.70 8.12
N ARG A 123 4.63 -3.19 8.79
CA ARG A 123 5.77 -2.36 9.21
C ARG A 123 6.45 -1.68 8.03
N ARG A 124 6.66 -2.41 6.95
CA ARG A 124 7.37 -1.92 5.76
C ARG A 124 6.56 -0.88 4.99
N VAL A 125 5.26 -1.07 4.81
CA VAL A 125 4.43 -0.08 4.09
C VAL A 125 4.26 1.20 4.90
N LEU A 126 4.12 1.13 6.21
CA LEU A 126 4.07 2.32 7.07
C LEU A 126 5.42 3.03 7.12
N GLY A 127 6.53 2.29 7.14
CA GLY A 127 7.87 2.87 7.02
C GLY A 127 8.08 3.60 5.69
N LEU A 128 7.59 3.04 4.59
CA LEU A 128 7.62 3.70 3.27
C LEU A 128 6.81 5.01 3.29
N LEU A 129 5.62 5.00 3.87
CA LEU A 129 4.79 6.21 4.01
C LEU A 129 5.50 7.28 4.83
N ILE A 130 6.09 6.94 5.96
CA ILE A 130 6.83 7.90 6.81
C ILE A 130 7.97 8.55 6.03
N GLY A 131 8.70 7.77 5.24
CA GLY A 131 9.78 8.29 4.38
C GLY A 131 9.28 9.28 3.35
N GLU A 132 8.16 9.01 2.70
CA GLU A 132 7.57 9.90 1.69
C GLU A 132 7.01 11.19 2.32
N LEU A 133 6.35 11.10 3.48
CA LEU A 133 5.87 12.27 4.22
C LEU A 133 7.01 13.20 4.64
N GLY A 134 8.13 12.65 5.12
CA GLY A 134 9.31 13.42 5.50
C GLY A 134 9.99 14.12 4.31
N GLY A 135 10.03 13.46 3.14
CA GLY A 135 10.53 14.03 1.89
C GLY A 135 9.65 15.16 1.37
N HIS A 136 8.34 15.00 1.42
CA HIS A 136 7.37 15.99 0.97
C HIS A 136 7.41 17.28 1.82
N GLY A 137 7.48 17.15 3.15
CA GLY A 137 7.61 18.31 4.05
C GLY A 137 8.84 19.16 3.75
N ARG A 138 9.99 18.55 3.52
CA ARG A 138 11.24 19.28 3.17
C ARG A 138 11.15 20.03 1.84
N ALA A 139 10.45 19.47 0.85
CA ALA A 139 10.28 20.14 -0.45
C ALA A 139 9.41 21.40 -0.31
N GLN A 140 8.32 21.34 0.46
CA GLN A 140 7.46 22.49 0.72
C GLN A 140 8.17 23.61 1.49
N ASP A 141 8.98 23.27 2.50
CA ASP A 141 9.77 24.25 3.26
C ASP A 141 10.80 24.96 2.39
N THR A 142 11.35 24.29 1.37
CA THR A 142 12.32 24.87 0.45
C THR A 142 11.66 25.85 -0.54
N GLU A 143 10.46 25.56 -1.01
CA GLU A 143 9.70 26.43 -1.90
C GLU A 143 9.24 27.72 -1.18
N GLN A 144 8.83 27.64 0.09
CA GLN A 144 8.42 28.80 0.89
C GLN A 144 9.58 29.73 1.27
N ASN A 145 10.79 29.20 1.37
CA ASN A 145 11.99 29.99 1.72
C ASN A 145 12.76 30.52 0.49
N GLY A 146 12.34 30.21 -0.71
CA GLY A 146 12.95 30.67 -1.97
C GLY A 146 12.37 31.96 -2.55
N GLU A 147 11.30 32.51 -1.96
CA GLU A 147 10.67 33.76 -2.35
C GLU A 147 11.02 34.88 -1.36
N THR A 148 12.29 35.32 -1.34
CA THR A 148 12.72 36.56 -0.72
C THR A 148 13.71 37.33 -1.61
#